data_6634cb03098cf4c015df7c0974284d99
#
_entry.id   6634cb03098cf4c015df7c0974284d99
#
_cell.length_a   1.000
_cell.length_b   1.000
_cell.length_c   1.000
_cell.angle_alpha   90.00
_cell.angle_beta   90.00
_cell.angle_gamma   90.00
#
_symmetry.space_group_name_H-M   'P 1'
#
loop_
_entity.id
_entity.type
_entity.pdbx_description
1 polymer ?
#
loop_
_entity_poly.entity_id
_entity_poly.type
_entity_poly.pdbx_seq_one_letter_code
_entity_poly.pdbx_strand_id
1 'polypeptide(L)'
;MRIRFIVPPADTDRNGNSVTSSRWKTFMEELGHQVSIDQEECSAPCDLLVAFHACRSRAGIIRAREEGMAGRIVICFTGTDLYRDLKADPAAFGVLRLADRLAVLQPAALDELPPSFRDRTSVIYQSAVRPASDAAPSPEAFDVIVIAHLRDVKDPLRAALAARLLPQESKVRVTLVGRALTDELGRAAQAEARDNPRFRWLGELPGEPTAEELIQSRVLVSSSVMEGGANAVSEAIVSDVPVIVTKIPCMKGLLGEDYPGYFPVNDTQRLAGLLLRAETDPVFYDALRYRCRQVANKFSPSVERERIRELLEAVTE
;
A
#
# COMPACT_ATOMS: atom_id res chain seq x y z
N MET A 1 13.44 24.70 1.64
CA MET A 1 12.12 25.09 1.08
C MET A 1 11.04 24.97 2.16
N ARG A 2 10.01 25.77 2.05
CA ARG A 2 8.74 25.58 2.76
C ARG A 2 7.87 24.68 1.89
N ILE A 3 7.57 23.49 2.37
CA ILE A 3 6.80 22.46 1.65
C ILE A 3 5.46 22.29 2.36
N ARG A 4 4.38 22.23 1.60
CA ARG A 4 3.06 21.89 2.11
C ARG A 4 2.54 20.63 1.46
N PHE A 5 1.91 19.79 2.26
CA PHE A 5 1.21 18.62 1.76
C PHE A 5 -0.29 18.86 1.82
N ILE A 6 -1.00 18.51 0.77
CA ILE A 6 -2.45 18.26 0.82
C ILE A 6 -2.65 16.76 0.93
N VAL A 7 -3.18 16.32 2.06
CA VAL A 7 -3.52 14.92 2.32
C VAL A 7 -5.01 14.84 2.59
N PRO A 8 -5.80 14.33 1.63
CA PRO A 8 -7.26 14.28 1.79
C PRO A 8 -7.65 13.57 3.09
N PRO A 9 -8.65 14.08 3.80
CA PRO A 9 -9.14 13.43 5.02
C PRO A 9 -9.60 12.02 4.71
N ALA A 10 -9.41 11.14 5.64
CA ALA A 10 -9.80 9.74 5.54
C ALA A 10 -10.65 9.35 6.76
N ASP A 11 -11.41 8.28 6.56
CA ASP A 11 -12.28 7.72 7.62
C ASP A 11 -11.49 7.16 8.82
N THR A 12 -10.17 7.13 8.74
CA THR A 12 -9.27 6.65 9.80
C THR A 12 -8.00 7.52 9.89
N ASP A 13 -7.46 7.72 11.08
CA ASP A 13 -6.20 8.42 11.32
C ASP A 13 -4.99 7.70 10.70
N ARG A 14 -5.10 6.39 10.50
CA ARG A 14 -4.07 5.53 9.88
C ARG A 14 -4.57 4.88 8.59
N ASN A 15 -4.49 5.61 7.51
CA ASN A 15 -4.70 5.09 6.16
C ASN A 15 -3.40 5.13 5.36
N GLY A 16 -3.37 4.48 4.18
CA GLY A 16 -2.17 4.42 3.36
C GLY A 16 -1.60 5.79 2.99
N ASN A 17 -2.45 6.80 2.80
CA ASN A 17 -2.01 8.16 2.47
C ASN A 17 -1.38 8.86 3.69
N SER A 18 -1.99 8.75 4.87
CA SER A 18 -1.44 9.35 6.10
C SER A 18 -0.09 8.73 6.48
N VAL A 19 0.05 7.41 6.34
CA VAL A 19 1.33 6.71 6.58
C VAL A 19 2.40 7.19 5.59
N THR A 20 2.08 7.27 4.31
CA THR A 20 3.04 7.69 3.27
C THR A 20 3.41 9.16 3.43
N SER A 21 2.44 10.05 3.64
CA SER A 21 2.70 11.49 3.79
C SER A 21 3.51 11.78 5.06
N SER A 22 3.24 11.10 6.18
CA SER A 22 4.02 11.25 7.42
C SER A 22 5.47 10.81 7.22
N ARG A 23 5.72 9.70 6.51
CA ARG A 23 7.06 9.22 6.20
C ARG A 23 7.80 10.19 5.25
N TRP A 24 7.13 10.67 4.20
CA TRP A 24 7.71 11.66 3.30
C TRP A 24 8.01 12.99 4.01
N LYS A 25 7.14 13.41 4.92
CA LYS A 25 7.39 14.58 5.78
C LYS A 25 8.72 14.40 6.53
N THR A 26 8.87 13.29 7.25
CA THR A 26 10.09 12.98 7.99
C THR A 26 11.34 13.05 7.08
N PHE A 27 11.31 12.38 5.92
CA PHE A 27 12.44 12.37 5.00
C PHE A 27 12.77 13.76 4.45
N MET A 28 11.76 14.57 4.11
CA MET A 28 11.99 15.92 3.63
C MET A 28 12.50 16.86 4.74
N GLU A 29 12.08 16.65 5.99
CA GLU A 29 12.62 17.37 7.15
C GLU A 29 14.08 16.99 7.44
N GLU A 30 14.44 15.70 7.33
CA GLU A 30 15.83 15.22 7.39
C GLU A 30 16.72 15.82 6.28
N LEU A 31 16.13 16.11 5.11
CA LEU A 31 16.79 16.81 4.01
C LEU A 31 16.87 18.34 4.20
N GLY A 32 16.43 18.88 5.34
CA GLY A 32 16.57 20.30 5.71
C GLY A 32 15.41 21.19 5.21
N HIS A 33 14.24 20.60 4.90
CA HIS A 33 13.06 21.37 4.49
C HIS A 33 12.09 21.55 5.66
N GLN A 34 11.22 22.55 5.58
CA GLN A 34 10.13 22.77 6.53
C GLN A 34 8.85 22.21 5.91
N VAL A 35 8.23 21.21 6.57
CA VAL A 35 7.06 20.52 6.02
C VAL A 35 5.84 20.66 6.94
N SER A 36 4.71 21.06 6.36
CA SER A 36 3.41 21.09 7.03
C SER A 36 2.38 20.27 6.24
N ILE A 37 1.37 19.73 6.92
CA ILE A 37 0.31 18.94 6.32
C ILE A 37 -1.01 19.67 6.48
N ASP A 38 -1.69 19.87 5.36
CA ASP A 38 -3.04 20.40 5.24
C ASP A 38 -3.97 19.28 4.76
N GLN A 39 -5.28 19.37 5.01
CA GLN A 39 -6.22 18.29 4.66
C GLN A 39 -6.86 18.48 3.28
N GLU A 40 -7.34 19.66 2.96
CA GLU A 40 -8.15 19.90 1.76
C GLU A 40 -7.51 20.93 0.83
N GLU A 41 -6.88 21.96 1.38
CA GLU A 41 -6.32 23.05 0.60
C GLU A 41 -5.03 23.59 1.20
N CYS A 42 -4.22 24.24 0.38
CA CYS A 42 -2.98 24.89 0.82
C CYS A 42 -3.32 26.11 1.70
N SER A 43 -3.06 26.02 3.00
CA SER A 43 -3.50 27.03 3.98
C SER A 43 -2.61 28.27 4.04
N ALA A 44 -1.42 28.27 3.43
CA ALA A 44 -0.52 29.43 3.33
C ALA A 44 0.49 29.25 2.17
N PRO A 45 1.10 30.33 1.65
CA PRO A 45 2.09 30.27 0.58
C PRO A 45 3.28 29.35 0.89
N CYS A 46 3.70 28.56 -0.11
CA CYS A 46 4.80 27.62 -0.01
C CYS A 46 5.67 27.61 -1.29
N ASP A 47 6.88 27.10 -1.15
CA ASP A 47 7.80 26.95 -2.28
C ASP A 47 7.42 25.70 -3.12
N LEU A 48 6.94 24.64 -2.43
CA LEU A 48 6.48 23.40 -3.04
C LEU A 48 5.19 22.89 -2.37
N LEU A 49 4.19 22.56 -3.19
CA LEU A 49 2.99 21.83 -2.79
C LEU A 49 3.10 20.37 -3.23
N VAL A 50 2.93 19.42 -2.32
CA VAL A 50 2.81 18.00 -2.62
C VAL A 50 1.38 17.55 -2.33
N ALA A 51 0.63 17.20 -3.37
CA ALA A 51 -0.75 16.76 -3.24
C ALA A 51 -0.86 15.23 -3.37
N PHE A 52 -1.32 14.57 -2.31
CA PHE A 52 -1.61 13.13 -2.33
C PHE A 52 -3.01 12.89 -2.85
N HIS A 53 -3.16 11.95 -3.80
CA HIS A 53 -4.43 11.58 -4.44
C HIS A 53 -4.98 12.66 -5.38
N ALA A 54 -4.61 12.63 -6.64
CA ALA A 54 -4.91 13.63 -7.67
C ALA A 54 -6.36 14.12 -7.68
N CYS A 55 -7.35 13.21 -7.61
CA CYS A 55 -8.76 13.55 -7.72
C CYS A 55 -9.34 14.20 -6.45
N ARG A 56 -8.99 13.69 -5.27
CA ARG A 56 -9.49 14.25 -4.00
C ARG A 56 -8.85 15.57 -3.65
N SER A 57 -7.58 15.77 -4.03
CA SER A 57 -6.86 17.03 -3.82
C SER A 57 -7.08 18.04 -4.95
N ARG A 58 -7.92 17.71 -5.96
CA ARG A 58 -8.09 18.52 -7.18
C ARG A 58 -8.44 19.97 -6.89
N ALA A 59 -9.41 20.23 -6.02
CA ALA A 59 -9.83 21.58 -5.67
C ALA A 59 -8.68 22.39 -5.06
N GLY A 60 -7.96 21.82 -4.09
CA GLY A 60 -6.81 22.46 -3.46
C GLY A 60 -5.65 22.73 -4.42
N ILE A 61 -5.39 21.82 -5.38
CA ILE A 61 -4.38 21.98 -6.43
C ILE A 61 -4.73 23.16 -7.34
N ILE A 62 -5.99 23.22 -7.83
CA ILE A 62 -6.46 24.27 -8.71
C ILE A 62 -6.34 25.63 -8.00
N ARG A 63 -6.89 25.73 -6.80
CA ARG A 63 -6.83 26.95 -5.98
C ARG A 63 -5.41 27.42 -5.72
N ALA A 64 -4.53 26.50 -5.32
CA ALA A 64 -3.12 26.83 -5.06
C ALA A 64 -2.41 27.40 -6.31
N ARG A 65 -2.75 26.92 -7.49
CA ARG A 65 -2.20 27.42 -8.76
C ARG A 65 -2.81 28.78 -9.14
N GLU A 66 -4.12 28.95 -9.05
CA GLU A 66 -4.83 30.18 -9.42
C GLU A 66 -4.50 31.35 -8.51
N GLU A 67 -4.37 31.10 -7.19
CA GLU A 67 -4.04 32.12 -6.19
C GLU A 67 -2.51 32.35 -6.03
N GLY A 68 -1.68 31.60 -6.77
CA GLY A 68 -0.21 31.72 -6.67
C GLY A 68 0.34 31.27 -5.32
N MET A 69 -0.36 30.38 -4.61
CA MET A 69 0.00 29.91 -3.27
C MET A 69 1.19 28.94 -3.29
N ALA A 70 1.46 28.28 -4.41
CA ALA A 70 2.56 27.32 -4.56
C ALA A 70 3.50 27.73 -5.70
N GLY A 71 4.81 27.77 -5.41
CA GLY A 71 5.85 27.99 -6.44
C GLY A 71 5.92 26.82 -7.41
N ARG A 72 5.87 25.59 -6.88
CA ARG A 72 5.85 24.34 -7.63
C ARG A 72 4.78 23.39 -7.07
N ILE A 73 4.32 22.45 -7.90
CA ILE A 73 3.32 21.44 -7.50
C ILE A 73 3.78 20.05 -7.92
N VAL A 74 3.78 19.11 -6.97
CA VAL A 74 3.92 17.67 -7.18
C VAL A 74 2.59 16.99 -6.87
N ILE A 75 2.14 16.07 -7.73
CA ILE A 75 1.00 15.19 -7.44
C ILE A 75 1.52 13.78 -7.23
N CYS A 76 1.24 13.20 -6.05
CA CYS A 76 1.53 11.80 -5.72
C CYS A 76 0.28 10.97 -5.87
N PHE A 77 0.31 9.99 -6.79
CA PHE A 77 -0.77 9.02 -6.97
C PHE A 77 -0.73 7.96 -5.88
N THR A 78 -1.91 7.65 -5.34
CA THR A 78 -2.06 6.77 -4.18
C THR A 78 -2.83 5.49 -4.45
N GLY A 79 -3.34 5.31 -5.67
CA GLY A 79 -3.96 4.09 -6.18
C GLY A 79 -5.34 4.32 -6.78
N THR A 80 -6.38 4.56 -5.98
CA THR A 80 -7.75 4.71 -6.51
C THR A 80 -7.89 5.87 -7.48
N ASP A 81 -7.15 6.93 -7.28
CA ASP A 81 -7.07 8.06 -8.20
C ASP A 81 -6.59 7.64 -9.60
N LEU A 82 -5.51 6.88 -9.67
CA LEU A 82 -4.90 6.46 -10.93
C LEU A 82 -5.69 5.35 -11.63
N TYR A 83 -6.08 4.31 -10.87
CA TYR A 83 -6.66 3.09 -11.46
C TYR A 83 -8.17 3.18 -11.68
N ARG A 84 -8.87 4.10 -11.03
CA ARG A 84 -10.33 4.24 -11.09
C ARG A 84 -10.79 5.66 -11.40
N ASP A 85 -10.41 6.62 -10.56
CA ASP A 85 -11.08 7.94 -10.55
C ASP A 85 -10.72 8.78 -11.80
N LEU A 86 -9.46 8.78 -12.23
CA LEU A 86 -9.04 9.43 -13.49
C LEU A 86 -9.65 8.77 -14.74
N LYS A 87 -9.89 7.46 -14.70
CA LYS A 87 -10.54 6.75 -15.81
C LYS A 87 -12.03 7.05 -15.89
N ALA A 88 -12.68 7.27 -14.75
CA ALA A 88 -14.09 7.61 -14.67
C ALA A 88 -14.37 9.08 -15.05
N ASP A 89 -13.42 9.98 -14.81
CA ASP A 89 -13.53 11.41 -15.17
C ASP A 89 -12.31 11.87 -16.00
N PRO A 90 -12.38 11.78 -17.35
CA PRO A 90 -11.29 12.25 -18.22
C PRO A 90 -10.95 13.74 -18.04
N ALA A 91 -11.89 14.57 -17.59
CA ALA A 91 -11.62 15.98 -17.28
C ALA A 91 -10.68 16.14 -16.07
N ALA A 92 -10.62 15.13 -15.18
CA ALA A 92 -9.68 15.11 -14.07
C ALA A 92 -8.21 15.06 -14.55
N PHE A 93 -7.90 14.59 -15.76
CA PHE A 93 -6.56 14.71 -16.33
C PHE A 93 -6.10 16.16 -16.47
N GLY A 94 -7.03 17.12 -16.51
CA GLY A 94 -6.69 18.55 -16.52
C GLY A 94 -5.86 18.98 -15.31
N VAL A 95 -6.09 18.37 -14.14
CA VAL A 95 -5.33 18.70 -12.91
C VAL A 95 -3.84 18.32 -13.04
N LEU A 96 -3.52 17.25 -13.80
CA LEU A 96 -2.15 16.81 -13.97
C LEU A 96 -1.29 17.83 -14.74
N ARG A 97 -1.92 18.69 -15.54
CA ARG A 97 -1.23 19.77 -16.27
C ARG A 97 -0.78 20.91 -15.35
N LEU A 98 -1.41 21.00 -14.17
CA LEU A 98 -1.06 22.00 -13.16
C LEU A 98 0.16 21.57 -12.32
N ALA A 99 0.54 20.29 -12.35
CA ALA A 99 1.69 19.79 -11.65
C ALA A 99 2.98 20.00 -12.46
N ASP A 100 4.06 20.37 -11.79
CA ASP A 100 5.39 20.44 -12.35
C ASP A 100 6.02 19.04 -12.46
N ARG A 101 5.79 18.18 -11.46
CA ARG A 101 6.21 16.77 -11.45
C ARG A 101 5.09 15.89 -10.90
N LEU A 102 5.19 14.60 -11.20
CA LEU A 102 4.30 13.57 -10.70
C LEU A 102 5.10 12.50 -9.96
N ALA A 103 4.46 11.80 -9.03
CA ALA A 103 5.05 10.65 -8.36
C ALA A 103 4.07 9.48 -8.35
N VAL A 104 4.60 8.27 -8.59
CA VAL A 104 3.88 7.01 -8.48
C VAL A 104 4.64 6.08 -7.53
N LEU A 105 3.94 5.12 -6.91
CA LEU A 105 4.50 4.29 -5.84
C LEU A 105 5.09 2.96 -6.34
N GLN A 106 5.02 2.71 -7.67
CA GLN A 106 5.64 1.56 -8.33
C GLN A 106 5.60 1.75 -9.88
N PRO A 107 6.48 1.05 -10.64
CA PRO A 107 6.70 1.35 -12.06
C PRO A 107 5.54 1.01 -12.99
N ALA A 108 4.74 -0.04 -12.73
CA ALA A 108 3.60 -0.38 -13.59
C ALA A 108 2.50 0.71 -13.59
N ALA A 109 2.54 1.65 -12.64
CA ALA A 109 1.67 2.81 -12.61
C ALA A 109 1.96 3.80 -13.75
N LEU A 110 3.17 3.79 -14.32
CA LEU A 110 3.52 4.63 -15.48
C LEU A 110 2.70 4.27 -16.71
N ASP A 111 2.32 3.00 -16.87
CA ASP A 111 1.53 2.53 -18.01
C ASP A 111 0.10 3.08 -18.01
N GLU A 112 -0.40 3.47 -16.83
CA GLU A 112 -1.71 4.10 -16.67
C GLU A 112 -1.73 5.59 -17.02
N LEU A 113 -0.55 6.21 -17.13
CA LEU A 113 -0.41 7.62 -17.47
C LEU A 113 -0.25 7.81 -18.98
N PRO A 114 -0.86 8.88 -19.56
CA PRO A 114 -0.57 9.28 -20.93
C PRO A 114 0.95 9.48 -21.13
N PRO A 115 1.50 9.13 -22.31
CA PRO A 115 2.96 9.22 -22.56
C PRO A 115 3.56 10.58 -22.20
N SER A 116 2.86 11.69 -22.46
CA SER A 116 3.31 13.06 -22.17
C SER A 116 3.53 13.38 -20.70
N PHE A 117 3.06 12.50 -19.78
CA PHE A 117 3.26 12.68 -18.35
C PHE A 117 4.35 11.78 -17.77
N ARG A 118 4.75 10.71 -18.49
CA ARG A 118 5.68 9.69 -17.98
C ARG A 118 7.08 10.26 -17.70
N ASP A 119 7.59 11.10 -18.59
CA ASP A 119 8.94 11.68 -18.48
C ASP A 119 9.11 12.63 -17.27
N ARG A 120 8.00 13.14 -16.72
CA ARG A 120 8.00 13.97 -15.52
C ARG A 120 7.43 13.25 -14.30
N THR A 121 7.39 11.91 -14.33
CA THR A 121 6.89 11.07 -13.25
C THR A 121 8.01 10.29 -12.61
N SER A 122 8.21 10.49 -11.31
CA SER A 122 9.15 9.74 -10.49
C SER A 122 8.50 8.51 -9.89
N VAL A 123 9.24 7.40 -9.85
CA VAL A 123 8.81 6.17 -9.15
C VAL A 123 9.46 6.15 -7.78
N ILE A 124 8.63 6.18 -6.72
CA ILE A 124 9.08 6.20 -5.32
C ILE A 124 8.39 5.06 -4.57
N TYR A 125 9.11 3.97 -4.33
CA TYR A 125 8.58 2.83 -3.57
C TYR A 125 8.35 3.23 -2.11
N GLN A 126 7.30 2.68 -1.52
CA GLN A 126 7.00 2.87 -0.11
C GLN A 126 7.94 2.01 0.75
N SER A 127 8.77 2.63 1.56
CA SER A 127 9.68 1.90 2.44
C SER A 127 9.01 1.39 3.70
N ALA A 128 9.66 0.41 4.30
CA ALA A 128 9.33 -0.11 5.61
C ALA A 128 10.60 -0.38 6.42
N VAL A 129 10.45 -0.45 7.73
CA VAL A 129 11.51 -0.81 8.66
C VAL A 129 11.14 -2.14 9.29
N ARG A 130 12.09 -3.09 9.30
CA ARG A 130 11.89 -4.35 10.03
C ARG A 130 11.74 -4.04 11.52
N PRO A 131 10.66 -4.50 12.16
CA PRO A 131 10.49 -4.32 13.59
C PRO A 131 11.61 -5.00 14.39
N ALA A 132 12.03 -4.35 15.48
CA ALA A 132 12.97 -4.94 16.42
C ALA A 132 12.19 -5.89 17.35
N SER A 133 12.03 -7.13 16.94
CA SER A 133 11.31 -8.17 17.69
C SER A 133 11.95 -9.52 17.45
N ASP A 134 12.03 -10.32 18.52
CA ASP A 134 12.47 -11.72 18.50
C ASP A 134 11.30 -12.69 18.28
N ALA A 135 10.10 -12.18 18.01
CA ALA A 135 8.94 -12.99 17.71
C ALA A 135 9.16 -13.85 16.47
N ALA A 136 8.69 -15.08 16.50
CA ALA A 136 8.84 -16.04 15.43
C ALA A 136 7.53 -16.79 15.19
N PRO A 137 7.31 -17.29 13.96
CA PRO A 137 6.13 -18.09 13.66
C PRO A 137 6.06 -19.37 14.47
N SER A 138 4.84 -19.72 14.93
CA SER A 138 4.60 -20.98 15.64
C SER A 138 4.96 -22.19 14.77
N PRO A 139 5.61 -23.24 15.34
CA PRO A 139 5.83 -24.49 14.63
C PRO A 139 4.56 -25.34 14.49
N GLU A 140 3.55 -25.08 15.32
CA GLU A 140 2.32 -25.90 15.39
C GLU A 140 1.25 -25.44 14.41
N ALA A 141 1.37 -24.22 13.86
CA ALA A 141 0.39 -23.63 12.97
C ALA A 141 1.06 -23.00 11.74
N PHE A 142 0.28 -22.85 10.67
CA PHE A 142 0.66 -22.06 9.51
C PHE A 142 -0.16 -20.76 9.54
N ASP A 143 0.39 -19.77 10.27
CA ASP A 143 -0.29 -18.50 10.48
C ASP A 143 -0.19 -17.62 9.24
N VAL A 144 -1.34 -17.14 8.77
CA VAL A 144 -1.52 -16.26 7.62
C VAL A 144 -2.10 -14.95 8.11
N ILE A 145 -1.51 -13.84 7.73
CA ILE A 145 -2.01 -12.52 8.10
C ILE A 145 -2.55 -11.74 6.90
N VAL A 146 -3.64 -11.00 7.13
CA VAL A 146 -4.17 -9.97 6.26
C VAL A 146 -4.13 -8.65 7.02
N ILE A 147 -3.42 -7.65 6.50
CA ILE A 147 -3.37 -6.30 7.08
C ILE A 147 -4.08 -5.35 6.13
N ALA A 148 -5.34 -5.05 6.42
CA ALA A 148 -6.17 -4.18 5.60
C ALA A 148 -7.38 -3.67 6.37
N HIS A 149 -7.69 -2.37 6.28
CA HIS A 149 -9.03 -1.91 6.64
C HIS A 149 -10.08 -2.58 5.76
N LEU A 150 -11.22 -2.93 6.36
CA LEU A 150 -12.30 -3.63 5.68
C LEU A 150 -13.05 -2.65 4.78
N ARG A 151 -12.74 -2.72 3.50
CA ARG A 151 -13.41 -2.00 2.40
C ARG A 151 -13.29 -2.83 1.12
N ASP A 152 -14.22 -2.66 0.19
CA ASP A 152 -14.38 -3.52 -0.99
C ASP A 152 -13.10 -3.65 -1.83
N VAL A 153 -12.39 -2.55 -2.06
CA VAL A 153 -11.15 -2.56 -2.87
C VAL A 153 -10.03 -3.40 -2.26
N LYS A 154 -10.13 -3.77 -0.98
CA LYS A 154 -9.14 -4.61 -0.27
C LYS A 154 -9.53 -6.09 -0.25
N ASP A 155 -10.81 -6.42 -0.50
CA ASP A 155 -11.35 -7.78 -0.45
C ASP A 155 -10.87 -8.57 0.80
N PRO A 156 -11.07 -8.02 2.01
CA PRO A 156 -10.33 -8.41 3.22
C PRO A 156 -10.66 -9.81 3.73
N LEU A 157 -11.82 -10.36 3.35
CA LEU A 157 -12.28 -11.67 3.80
C LEU A 157 -11.86 -12.83 2.87
N ARG A 158 -11.21 -12.53 1.74
CA ARG A 158 -10.85 -13.55 0.73
C ARG A 158 -9.99 -14.68 1.30
N ALA A 159 -9.02 -14.36 2.17
CA ALA A 159 -8.17 -15.36 2.81
C ALA A 159 -8.95 -16.25 3.79
N ALA A 160 -9.91 -15.69 4.53
CA ALA A 160 -10.79 -16.45 5.41
C ALA A 160 -11.67 -17.43 4.61
N LEU A 161 -12.27 -16.95 3.51
CA LEU A 161 -13.04 -17.80 2.60
C LEU A 161 -12.19 -18.90 1.96
N ALA A 162 -10.93 -18.61 1.62
CA ALA A 162 -10.00 -19.60 1.09
C ALA A 162 -9.65 -20.67 2.15
N ALA A 163 -9.50 -20.27 3.41
CA ALA A 163 -9.22 -21.20 4.49
C ALA A 163 -10.34 -22.21 4.74
N ARG A 164 -11.61 -21.88 4.42
CA ARG A 164 -12.73 -22.83 4.47
C ARG A 164 -12.61 -23.99 3.47
N LEU A 165 -11.87 -23.78 2.37
CA LEU A 165 -11.71 -24.79 1.32
C LEU A 165 -10.54 -25.74 1.58
N LEU A 166 -9.75 -25.52 2.64
CA LEU A 166 -8.58 -26.33 2.97
C LEU A 166 -8.99 -27.66 3.62
N PRO A 167 -8.21 -28.73 3.41
CA PRO A 167 -8.40 -30.01 4.09
C PRO A 167 -8.45 -29.87 5.60
N GLN A 168 -9.10 -30.80 6.28
CA GLN A 168 -9.24 -30.76 7.73
C GLN A 168 -7.87 -30.78 8.46
N GLU A 169 -6.89 -31.44 7.90
CA GLU A 169 -5.53 -31.62 8.43
C GLU A 169 -4.66 -30.36 8.28
N SER A 170 -5.08 -29.41 7.42
CA SER A 170 -4.33 -28.17 7.22
C SER A 170 -4.28 -27.34 8.52
N LYS A 171 -3.09 -26.85 8.85
CA LYS A 171 -2.80 -26.03 10.02
C LYS A 171 -2.92 -24.52 9.76
N VAL A 172 -3.39 -24.14 8.57
CA VAL A 172 -3.58 -22.74 8.20
C VAL A 172 -4.58 -22.06 9.15
N ARG A 173 -4.17 -20.93 9.70
CA ARG A 173 -5.00 -20.01 10.48
C ARG A 173 -4.85 -18.61 9.91
N VAL A 174 -5.95 -17.91 9.71
CA VAL A 174 -5.98 -16.56 9.11
C VAL A 174 -6.30 -15.53 10.17
N THR A 175 -5.44 -14.55 10.31
CA THR A 175 -5.66 -13.38 11.15
C THR A 175 -5.87 -12.15 10.27
N LEU A 176 -6.96 -11.43 10.48
CA LEU A 176 -7.24 -10.15 9.83
C LEU A 176 -7.02 -9.02 10.84
N VAL A 177 -6.17 -8.06 10.47
CA VAL A 177 -5.92 -6.82 11.20
C VAL A 177 -6.41 -5.64 10.37
N GLY A 178 -7.32 -4.85 10.92
CA GLY A 178 -7.88 -3.66 10.29
C GLY A 178 -9.29 -3.34 10.77
N ARG A 179 -9.64 -2.05 10.76
CA ARG A 179 -10.96 -1.57 11.15
C ARG A 179 -11.96 -1.76 10.01
N ALA A 180 -13.19 -2.10 10.33
CA ALA A 180 -14.30 -2.04 9.38
C ALA A 180 -14.64 -0.58 9.05
N LEU A 181 -14.69 -0.25 7.76
CA LEU A 181 -15.08 1.09 7.29
C LEU A 181 -16.56 1.14 6.91
N THR A 182 -17.23 -0.01 6.86
CA THR A 182 -18.68 -0.12 6.68
C THR A 182 -19.23 -1.14 7.66
N ASP A 183 -20.45 -0.91 8.12
CA ASP A 183 -21.14 -1.84 9.02
C ASP A 183 -21.38 -3.22 8.38
N GLU A 184 -21.57 -3.25 7.07
CA GLU A 184 -21.76 -4.48 6.30
C GLU A 184 -20.53 -5.38 6.39
N LEU A 185 -19.35 -4.86 6.07
CA LEU A 185 -18.08 -5.60 6.16
C LEU A 185 -17.74 -5.96 7.60
N GLY A 186 -18.09 -5.10 8.58
CA GLY A 186 -17.92 -5.41 9.99
C GLY A 186 -18.78 -6.61 10.42
N ARG A 187 -20.06 -6.62 10.04
CA ARG A 187 -20.95 -7.76 10.31
C ARG A 187 -20.49 -9.04 9.62
N ALA A 188 -20.03 -8.92 8.36
CA ALA A 188 -19.51 -10.06 7.62
C ALA A 188 -18.26 -10.66 8.28
N ALA A 189 -17.32 -9.83 8.73
CA ALA A 189 -16.12 -10.28 9.43
C ALA A 189 -16.44 -10.94 10.78
N GLN A 190 -17.39 -10.39 11.54
CA GLN A 190 -17.87 -11.00 12.79
C GLN A 190 -18.55 -12.35 12.57
N ALA A 191 -19.40 -12.45 11.55
CA ALA A 191 -20.03 -13.70 11.17
C ALA A 191 -18.99 -14.75 10.76
N GLU A 192 -18.02 -14.34 9.92
CA GLU A 192 -16.94 -15.21 9.49
C GLU A 192 -16.09 -15.70 10.68
N ALA A 193 -15.75 -14.81 11.62
CA ALA A 193 -14.97 -15.17 12.81
C ALA A 193 -15.71 -16.14 13.75
N ARG A 194 -17.06 -16.07 13.81
CA ARG A 194 -17.88 -17.01 14.57
C ARG A 194 -17.98 -18.38 13.90
N ASP A 195 -18.12 -18.40 12.57
CA ASP A 195 -18.50 -19.59 11.80
C ASP A 195 -17.32 -20.32 11.15
N ASN A 196 -16.10 -19.72 11.18
CA ASN A 196 -14.88 -20.28 10.63
C ASN A 196 -13.79 -20.40 11.70
N PRO A 197 -13.52 -21.61 12.25
CA PRO A 197 -12.54 -21.82 13.32
C PRO A 197 -11.11 -21.52 12.90
N ARG A 198 -10.83 -21.35 11.59
CA ARG A 198 -9.53 -20.98 11.03
C ARG A 198 -9.33 -19.48 10.91
N PHE A 199 -10.33 -18.67 11.29
CA PHE A 199 -10.28 -17.22 11.09
C PHE A 199 -10.50 -16.46 12.39
N ARG A 200 -9.70 -15.40 12.57
CA ARG A 200 -9.90 -14.40 13.62
C ARG A 200 -9.77 -12.99 13.07
N TRP A 201 -10.59 -12.09 13.53
CA TRP A 201 -10.52 -10.67 13.24
C TRP A 201 -10.18 -9.89 14.51
N LEU A 202 -9.06 -9.16 14.52
CA LEU A 202 -8.54 -8.44 15.69
C LEU A 202 -8.98 -6.97 15.72
N GLY A 203 -9.73 -6.51 14.70
CA GLY A 203 -10.01 -5.08 14.58
C GLY A 203 -8.77 -4.29 14.17
N GLU A 204 -8.77 -2.99 14.45
CA GLU A 204 -7.61 -2.12 14.24
C GLU A 204 -6.62 -2.28 15.39
N LEU A 205 -5.37 -2.53 15.06
CA LEU A 205 -4.27 -2.56 16.02
C LEU A 205 -3.32 -1.39 15.79
N PRO A 206 -2.66 -0.89 16.84
CA PRO A 206 -1.52 0.05 16.71
C PRO A 206 -0.38 -0.55 15.87
N GLY A 207 0.59 0.29 15.48
CA GLY A 207 1.67 -0.14 14.58
C GLY A 207 2.52 -1.29 15.14
N GLU A 208 2.94 -1.20 16.39
CA GLU A 208 3.80 -2.19 17.02
C GLU A 208 3.10 -3.56 17.18
N PRO A 209 1.90 -3.69 17.78
CA PRO A 209 1.16 -4.96 17.79
C PRO A 209 0.85 -5.51 16.38
N THR A 210 0.57 -4.65 15.39
CA THR A 210 0.39 -5.10 14.00
C THR A 210 1.66 -5.72 13.45
N ALA A 211 2.80 -5.12 13.73
CA ALA A 211 4.09 -5.60 13.30
C ALA A 211 4.48 -6.93 13.99
N GLU A 212 4.11 -7.12 15.26
CA GLU A 212 4.30 -8.39 15.96
C GLU A 212 3.45 -9.52 15.35
N GLU A 213 2.16 -9.28 15.08
CA GLU A 213 1.30 -10.25 14.38
C GLU A 213 1.87 -10.60 12.98
N LEU A 214 2.44 -9.61 12.28
CA LEU A 214 3.08 -9.85 10.99
C LEU A 214 4.30 -10.78 11.12
N ILE A 215 5.22 -10.51 12.03
CA ILE A 215 6.44 -11.30 12.20
C ILE A 215 6.13 -12.74 12.66
N GLN A 216 5.09 -12.93 13.45
CA GLN A 216 4.62 -14.24 13.89
C GLN A 216 3.91 -15.03 12.79
N SER A 217 3.64 -14.40 11.65
CA SER A 217 2.95 -15.04 10.54
C SER A 217 3.93 -15.69 9.55
N ARG A 218 3.51 -16.80 8.93
CA ARG A 218 4.25 -17.49 7.86
C ARG A 218 4.11 -16.77 6.52
N VAL A 219 2.96 -16.19 6.25
CA VAL A 219 2.63 -15.55 4.97
C VAL A 219 1.72 -14.35 5.21
N LEU A 220 1.96 -13.26 4.49
CA LEU A 220 0.96 -12.20 4.34
C LEU A 220 0.16 -12.43 3.07
N VAL A 221 -1.17 -12.33 3.17
CA VAL A 221 -2.06 -12.32 2.00
C VAL A 221 -2.56 -10.90 1.74
N SER A 222 -2.42 -10.44 0.49
CA SER A 222 -3.06 -9.23 0.00
C SER A 222 -3.99 -9.58 -1.17
N SER A 223 -5.29 -9.53 -0.91
CA SER A 223 -6.37 -9.83 -1.85
C SER A 223 -6.94 -8.62 -2.56
N SER A 224 -6.27 -7.49 -2.46
CA SER A 224 -6.72 -6.21 -3.01
C SER A 224 -7.01 -6.27 -4.51
N VAL A 225 -8.11 -5.64 -4.91
CA VAL A 225 -8.49 -5.44 -6.32
C VAL A 225 -7.69 -4.29 -6.94
N MET A 226 -7.23 -3.36 -6.09
CA MET A 226 -6.54 -2.14 -6.52
C MET A 226 -5.64 -1.61 -5.41
N GLU A 227 -4.40 -1.24 -5.77
CA GLU A 227 -3.39 -0.66 -4.87
C GLU A 227 -2.53 0.37 -5.58
N GLY A 228 -2.05 1.37 -4.84
CA GLY A 228 -1.01 2.30 -5.31
C GLY A 228 0.40 1.77 -5.05
N GLY A 229 0.73 1.47 -3.79
CA GLY A 229 2.05 1.03 -3.35
C GLY A 229 2.06 -0.13 -2.35
N ALA A 230 0.92 -0.46 -1.73
CA ALA A 230 0.72 -1.61 -0.84
C ALA A 230 1.69 -1.69 0.36
N ASN A 231 1.62 -0.71 1.29
CA ASN A 231 2.49 -0.65 2.48
C ASN A 231 2.62 -2.00 3.21
N ALA A 232 1.52 -2.72 3.45
CA ALA A 232 1.56 -4.01 4.15
C ALA A 232 2.44 -5.05 3.42
N VAL A 233 2.48 -5.01 2.08
CA VAL A 233 3.35 -5.89 1.28
C VAL A 233 4.82 -5.50 1.47
N SER A 234 5.15 -4.21 1.44
CA SER A 234 6.51 -3.72 1.71
C SER A 234 6.95 -4.08 3.13
N GLU A 235 6.08 -3.92 4.12
CA GLU A 235 6.31 -4.28 5.53
C GLU A 235 6.59 -5.78 5.68
N ALA A 236 5.81 -6.63 5.02
CA ALA A 236 6.01 -8.08 5.05
C ALA A 236 7.36 -8.49 4.43
N ILE A 237 7.68 -7.95 3.24
CA ILE A 237 8.92 -8.26 2.53
C ILE A 237 10.15 -7.88 3.36
N VAL A 238 10.16 -6.68 3.96
CA VAL A 238 11.27 -6.20 4.80
C VAL A 238 11.37 -7.01 6.10
N SER A 239 10.26 -7.55 6.59
CA SER A 239 10.20 -8.43 7.76
C SER A 239 10.55 -9.90 7.46
N ASP A 240 10.95 -10.23 6.22
CA ASP A 240 11.22 -11.61 5.74
C ASP A 240 9.99 -12.53 5.76
N VAL A 241 8.79 -11.95 5.74
CA VAL A 241 7.51 -12.66 5.61
C VAL A 241 7.12 -12.69 4.13
N PRO A 242 7.08 -13.86 3.47
CA PRO A 242 6.69 -13.95 2.07
C PRO A 242 5.22 -13.58 1.88
N VAL A 243 4.86 -13.20 0.66
CA VAL A 243 3.51 -12.73 0.38
C VAL A 243 2.81 -13.60 -0.65
N ILE A 244 1.48 -13.73 -0.55
CA ILE A 244 0.60 -14.28 -1.60
C ILE A 244 -0.38 -13.16 -1.94
N VAL A 245 -0.38 -12.72 -3.21
CA VAL A 245 -1.06 -11.48 -3.59
C VAL A 245 -1.85 -11.62 -4.88
N THR A 246 -2.87 -10.78 -5.05
CA THR A 246 -3.59 -10.68 -6.33
C THR A 246 -2.67 -10.22 -7.46
N LYS A 247 -2.86 -10.77 -8.67
CA LYS A 247 -2.08 -10.41 -9.87
C LYS A 247 -2.60 -9.10 -10.48
N ILE A 248 -2.41 -7.98 -9.77
CA ILE A 248 -2.78 -6.64 -10.23
C ILE A 248 -1.53 -5.82 -10.61
N PRO A 249 -1.67 -4.74 -11.40
CA PRO A 249 -0.52 -3.93 -11.86
C PRO A 249 0.43 -3.53 -10.73
N CYS A 250 -0.10 -3.05 -9.60
CA CYS A 250 0.73 -2.68 -8.46
C CYS A 250 1.61 -3.83 -7.98
N MET A 251 1.06 -5.02 -7.77
CA MET A 251 1.83 -6.16 -7.27
C MET A 251 2.89 -6.63 -8.27
N LYS A 252 2.61 -6.55 -9.58
CA LYS A 252 3.61 -6.79 -10.62
C LYS A 252 4.75 -5.77 -10.58
N GLY A 253 4.43 -4.49 -10.37
CA GLY A 253 5.42 -3.43 -10.22
C GLY A 253 6.33 -3.61 -9.00
N LEU A 254 5.80 -4.19 -7.90
CA LEU A 254 6.57 -4.46 -6.68
C LEU A 254 7.42 -5.74 -6.79
N LEU A 255 6.83 -6.84 -7.28
CA LEU A 255 7.37 -8.21 -7.18
C LEU A 255 7.91 -8.76 -8.52
N GLY A 256 7.58 -8.11 -9.67
CA GLY A 256 7.88 -8.60 -11.01
C GLY A 256 6.81 -9.52 -11.58
N GLU A 257 6.83 -9.74 -12.90
CA GLU A 257 5.78 -10.49 -13.63
C GLU A 257 5.67 -11.97 -13.21
N ASP A 258 6.81 -12.61 -12.91
CA ASP A 258 6.92 -14.06 -12.69
C ASP A 258 6.97 -14.45 -11.21
N TYR A 259 6.35 -13.65 -10.34
CA TYR A 259 6.27 -13.98 -8.93
C TYR A 259 5.35 -15.18 -8.69
N PRO A 260 5.80 -16.26 -7.99
CA PRO A 260 5.04 -17.51 -7.90
C PRO A 260 3.81 -17.45 -6.99
N GLY A 261 3.70 -16.42 -6.13
CA GLY A 261 2.61 -16.22 -5.18
C GLY A 261 1.41 -15.43 -5.73
N TYR A 262 1.27 -15.31 -7.05
CA TYR A 262 0.13 -14.63 -7.66
C TYR A 262 -1.13 -15.48 -7.75
N PHE A 263 -2.27 -14.85 -7.48
CA PHE A 263 -3.60 -15.39 -7.80
C PHE A 263 -4.49 -14.32 -8.48
N PRO A 264 -5.48 -14.73 -9.31
CA PRO A 264 -6.43 -13.81 -9.91
C PRO A 264 -7.29 -13.11 -8.85
N VAL A 265 -7.71 -11.87 -9.14
CA VAL A 265 -8.68 -11.15 -8.29
C VAL A 265 -9.94 -11.99 -8.11
N ASN A 266 -10.46 -12.06 -6.89
CA ASN A 266 -11.65 -12.83 -6.49
C ASN A 266 -11.53 -14.37 -6.62
N ASP A 267 -10.38 -14.92 -6.95
CA ASP A 267 -10.19 -16.38 -7.09
C ASP A 267 -9.86 -17.04 -5.75
N THR A 268 -10.91 -17.42 -5.00
CA THR A 268 -10.82 -18.08 -3.71
C THR A 268 -10.16 -19.45 -3.80
N GLN A 269 -10.44 -20.22 -4.87
CA GLN A 269 -9.91 -21.57 -5.03
C GLN A 269 -8.40 -21.54 -5.31
N ARG A 270 -7.96 -20.60 -6.18
CA ARG A 270 -6.55 -20.43 -6.46
C ARG A 270 -5.79 -19.99 -5.21
N LEU A 271 -6.35 -19.07 -4.41
CA LEU A 271 -5.76 -18.67 -3.14
C LEU A 271 -5.66 -19.85 -2.18
N ALA A 272 -6.72 -20.66 -2.02
CA ALA A 272 -6.69 -21.83 -1.16
C ALA A 272 -5.59 -22.83 -1.60
N GLY A 273 -5.45 -23.07 -2.90
CA GLY A 273 -4.39 -23.93 -3.45
C GLY A 273 -2.98 -23.41 -3.17
N LEU A 274 -2.77 -22.07 -3.23
CA LEU A 274 -1.48 -21.46 -2.88
C LEU A 274 -1.18 -21.53 -1.39
N LEU A 275 -2.17 -21.33 -0.53
CA LEU A 275 -2.03 -21.45 0.93
C LEU A 275 -1.67 -22.89 1.30
N LEU A 276 -2.38 -23.89 0.78
CA LEU A 276 -2.08 -25.30 1.01
C LEU A 276 -0.67 -25.65 0.52
N ARG A 277 -0.30 -25.16 -0.67
CA ARG A 277 1.02 -25.41 -1.21
C ARG A 277 2.12 -24.74 -0.38
N ALA A 278 1.91 -23.52 0.10
CA ALA A 278 2.88 -22.84 0.97
C ALA A 278 3.06 -23.57 2.31
N GLU A 279 2.00 -24.21 2.83
CA GLU A 279 2.05 -25.02 4.04
C GLU A 279 2.78 -26.35 3.83
N THR A 280 2.53 -27.04 2.68
CA THR A 280 2.91 -28.46 2.49
C THR A 280 4.12 -28.68 1.57
N ASP A 281 4.51 -27.64 0.79
CA ASP A 281 5.65 -27.68 -0.14
C ASP A 281 6.74 -26.69 0.30
N PRO A 282 7.77 -27.15 1.03
CA PRO A 282 8.86 -26.27 1.47
C PRO A 282 9.61 -25.59 0.31
N VAL A 283 9.73 -26.27 -0.85
CA VAL A 283 10.39 -25.71 -2.04
C VAL A 283 9.62 -24.51 -2.57
N PHE A 284 8.30 -24.60 -2.61
CA PHE A 284 7.46 -23.48 -3.00
C PHE A 284 7.51 -22.33 -1.99
N TYR A 285 7.46 -22.66 -0.70
CA TYR A 285 7.56 -21.65 0.36
C TYR A 285 8.88 -20.90 0.31
N ASP A 286 9.99 -21.62 0.12
CA ASP A 286 11.31 -21.02 -0.02
C ASP A 286 11.43 -20.19 -1.31
N ALA A 287 10.79 -20.61 -2.40
CA ALA A 287 10.72 -19.80 -3.63
C ALA A 287 10.00 -18.47 -3.41
N LEU A 288 8.89 -18.45 -2.65
CA LEU A 288 8.22 -17.20 -2.26
C LEU A 288 9.17 -16.28 -1.47
N ARG A 289 9.82 -16.80 -0.43
CA ARG A 289 10.77 -16.04 0.40
C ARG A 289 11.93 -15.51 -0.41
N TYR A 290 12.53 -16.36 -1.24
CA TYR A 290 13.67 -15.97 -2.08
C TYR A 290 13.29 -14.78 -2.98
N ARG A 291 12.14 -14.85 -3.68
CA ARG A 291 11.69 -13.77 -4.56
C ARG A 291 11.39 -12.47 -3.80
N CYS A 292 10.82 -12.56 -2.61
CA CYS A 292 10.62 -11.40 -1.73
C CYS A 292 11.95 -10.75 -1.34
N ARG A 293 12.93 -11.55 -0.93
CA ARG A 293 14.28 -11.06 -0.57
C ARG A 293 14.99 -10.36 -1.72
N GLN A 294 14.81 -10.83 -2.96
CA GLN A 294 15.42 -10.21 -4.15
C GLN A 294 14.96 -8.76 -4.38
N VAL A 295 13.76 -8.42 -3.92
CA VAL A 295 13.19 -7.08 -4.09
C VAL A 295 13.25 -6.22 -2.81
N ALA A 296 13.62 -6.79 -1.67
CA ALA A 296 13.54 -6.14 -0.36
C ALA A 296 14.28 -4.79 -0.28
N ASN A 297 15.43 -4.69 -0.94
CA ASN A 297 16.23 -3.45 -0.95
C ASN A 297 15.47 -2.24 -1.52
N LYS A 298 14.51 -2.46 -2.44
CA LYS A 298 13.68 -1.38 -3.00
C LYS A 298 12.86 -0.65 -1.94
N PHE A 299 12.54 -1.36 -0.85
CA PHE A 299 11.70 -0.90 0.24
C PHE A 299 12.51 -0.41 1.45
N SER A 300 13.80 -0.10 1.29
CA SER A 300 14.58 0.48 2.36
C SER A 300 14.33 1.98 2.51
N PRO A 301 14.32 2.53 3.74
CA PRO A 301 14.14 3.97 3.98
C PRO A 301 15.18 4.83 3.26
N SER A 302 16.41 4.34 3.12
CA SER A 302 17.47 5.06 2.39
C SER A 302 17.15 5.23 0.91
N VAL A 303 16.56 4.19 0.28
CA VAL A 303 16.16 4.25 -1.15
C VAL A 303 14.97 5.19 -1.33
N GLU A 304 13.92 5.12 -0.48
CA GLU A 304 12.78 6.03 -0.57
C GLU A 304 13.23 7.49 -0.38
N ARG A 305 14.06 7.77 0.65
CA ARG A 305 14.60 9.11 0.91
C ARG A 305 15.43 9.64 -0.28
N GLU A 306 16.25 8.79 -0.89
CA GLU A 306 17.04 9.17 -2.06
C GLU A 306 16.15 9.52 -3.25
N ARG A 307 15.11 8.75 -3.51
CA ARG A 307 14.13 9.06 -4.58
C ARG A 307 13.35 10.34 -4.32
N ILE A 308 13.07 10.63 -3.05
CA ILE A 308 12.47 11.91 -2.65
C ILE A 308 13.44 13.06 -2.90
N ARG A 309 14.74 12.90 -2.58
CA ARG A 309 15.78 13.90 -2.87
C ARG A 309 15.86 14.21 -4.37
N GLU A 310 15.92 13.16 -5.21
CA GLU A 310 15.92 13.29 -6.68
C GLU A 310 14.65 14.01 -7.19
N LEU A 311 13.47 13.71 -6.64
CA LEU A 311 12.22 14.40 -6.97
C LEU A 311 12.30 15.89 -6.63
N LEU A 312 12.85 16.25 -5.46
CA LEU A 312 12.98 17.64 -5.01
C LEU A 312 13.96 18.42 -5.90
N GLU A 313 15.07 17.80 -6.30
CA GLU A 313 16.03 18.40 -7.24
C GLU A 313 15.35 18.64 -8.60
N ALA A 314 14.70 17.62 -9.16
CA ALA A 314 14.01 17.72 -10.45
C ALA A 314 12.86 18.75 -10.47
N VAL A 315 12.29 19.10 -9.32
CA VAL A 315 11.26 20.15 -9.21
C VAL A 315 11.89 21.55 -9.23
N THR A 316 13.15 21.69 -8.81
CA THR A 316 13.85 22.98 -8.71
C THR A 316 14.61 23.36 -9.98
N GLU A 317 14.90 22.41 -10.84
CA GLU A 317 15.41 22.61 -12.21
C GLU A 317 14.32 23.17 -13.13
#